data_16a3ccd73d4009db40463b9f8bac9154
#
_entry.id   16a3ccd73d4009db40463b9f8bac9154
#
_cell.length_a   1.000
_cell.length_b   1.000
_cell.length_c   1.000
_cell.angle_alpha   90.00
_cell.angle_beta   90.00
_cell.angle_gamma   90.00
#
_symmetry.space_group_name_H-M   'P 1'
#
loop_
_entity.id
_entity.type
_entity.pdbx_description
1 polymer ?
#
loop_
_entity_poly.entity_id
_entity_poly.type
_entity_poly.pdbx_seq_one_letter_code
_entity_poly.pdbx_strand_id
1 'polypeptide(L)'
;ALPLIAQKMLHDDPGKWSVVAHYGVEFAPLLGFAVPLALRRHGARRHLPWIAAALSFAVTVRFMDMTVAYHDRSRIRIYQARHYTKPYDTGPVWRAIAAIPREAAVSAQSPVVPHLALRDKVYQFPIVRDAEYVLLLPMEEPYPLDTVAYKAEVARLLDDPGWTREVESGEAVLLRRRGKVLKPAEAPGP
;
A
#
# COMPACT_ATOMS: atom_id res chain seq x y z
N ALA A 1 -26.94 -7.54 -2.43
CA ALA A 1 -25.94 -8.47 -1.88
C ALA A 1 -25.65 -9.67 -2.78
N LEU A 2 -26.70 -10.31 -3.39
CA LEU A 2 -26.51 -11.52 -4.22
C LEU A 2 -25.49 -11.38 -5.36
N PRO A 3 -25.46 -10.30 -6.17
CA PRO A 3 -24.46 -10.18 -7.23
C PRO A 3 -23.03 -10.12 -6.70
N LEU A 4 -22.78 -9.43 -5.57
CA LEU A 4 -21.45 -9.33 -4.95
C LEU A 4 -20.99 -10.70 -4.39
N ILE A 5 -21.91 -11.42 -3.77
CA ILE A 5 -21.62 -12.79 -3.28
C ILE A 5 -21.29 -13.70 -4.45
N ALA A 6 -22.11 -13.68 -5.52
CA ALA A 6 -21.88 -14.49 -6.72
C ALA A 6 -20.52 -14.15 -7.37
N GLN A 7 -20.20 -12.88 -7.52
CA GLN A 7 -18.91 -12.44 -8.07
C GLN A 7 -17.72 -13.01 -7.30
N LYS A 8 -17.81 -13.04 -5.96
CA LYS A 8 -16.73 -13.59 -5.13
C LYS A 8 -16.68 -15.11 -5.17
N MET A 9 -17.84 -15.77 -5.07
CA MET A 9 -17.91 -17.23 -5.05
C MET A 9 -17.52 -17.90 -6.38
N LEU A 10 -17.64 -17.16 -7.50
CA LEU A 10 -17.27 -17.63 -8.83
C LEU A 10 -15.83 -17.28 -9.23
N HIS A 11 -15.03 -16.72 -8.32
CA HIS A 11 -13.65 -16.38 -8.59
C HIS A 11 -12.70 -17.49 -8.13
N ASP A 12 -11.75 -17.89 -8.98
CA ASP A 12 -10.81 -19.00 -8.70
C ASP A 12 -9.71 -18.63 -7.67
N ASP A 13 -9.48 -17.32 -7.42
CA ASP A 13 -8.49 -16.85 -6.46
C ASP A 13 -9.04 -16.85 -5.03
N PRO A 14 -8.51 -17.72 -4.13
CA PRO A 14 -8.94 -17.78 -2.73
C PRO A 14 -8.80 -16.45 -1.99
N GLY A 15 -7.86 -15.58 -2.38
CA GLY A 15 -7.67 -14.25 -1.79
C GLY A 15 -8.87 -13.34 -2.00
N LYS A 16 -9.64 -13.52 -3.08
CA LYS A 16 -10.79 -12.68 -3.42
C LYS A 16 -11.99 -12.88 -2.49
N TRP A 17 -12.17 -14.07 -1.95
CA TRP A 17 -13.26 -14.41 -1.02
C TRP A 17 -12.81 -14.61 0.42
N SER A 18 -11.52 -14.37 0.67
CA SER A 18 -10.95 -14.31 2.01
C SER A 18 -11.29 -12.98 2.71
N VAL A 19 -11.49 -13.03 4.02
CA VAL A 19 -11.64 -11.83 4.85
C VAL A 19 -10.30 -11.19 5.24
N VAL A 20 -9.19 -11.81 4.88
CA VAL A 20 -7.83 -11.35 5.24
C VAL A 20 -7.40 -10.16 4.38
N ALA A 21 -7.84 -10.11 3.11
CA ALA A 21 -7.53 -9.03 2.20
C ALA A 21 -8.68 -8.00 2.13
N HIS A 22 -8.36 -6.81 1.61
CA HIS A 22 -9.31 -5.70 1.43
C HIS A 22 -10.48 -6.00 0.49
N TYR A 23 -10.46 -7.12 -0.21
CA TYR A 23 -11.50 -7.54 -1.17
C TYR A 23 -12.88 -7.80 -0.55
N GLY A 24 -12.99 -7.80 0.78
CA GLY A 24 -14.28 -7.90 1.48
C GLY A 24 -14.89 -6.55 1.87
N VAL A 25 -14.19 -5.44 1.60
CA VAL A 25 -14.59 -4.09 2.08
C VAL A 25 -15.96 -3.63 1.53
N GLU A 26 -16.35 -4.06 0.33
CA GLU A 26 -17.65 -3.74 -0.25
C GLU A 26 -18.84 -4.32 0.52
N PHE A 27 -18.64 -5.32 1.38
CA PHE A 27 -19.68 -5.83 2.26
C PHE A 27 -19.88 -4.96 3.51
N ALA A 28 -18.90 -4.15 3.89
CA ALA A 28 -18.97 -3.34 5.09
C ALA A 28 -20.19 -2.39 5.13
N PRO A 29 -20.50 -1.58 4.08
CA PRO A 29 -21.68 -0.74 4.08
C PRO A 29 -22.98 -1.56 4.08
N LEU A 30 -23.02 -2.69 3.34
CA LEU A 30 -24.21 -3.55 3.30
C LEU A 30 -24.51 -4.13 4.68
N LEU A 31 -23.51 -4.64 5.38
CA LEU A 31 -23.66 -5.18 6.74
C LEU A 31 -23.97 -4.06 7.74
N GLY A 32 -23.34 -2.90 7.58
CA GLY A 32 -23.58 -1.72 8.42
C GLY A 32 -25.04 -1.25 8.40
N PHE A 33 -25.74 -1.41 7.29
CA PHE A 33 -27.17 -1.09 7.17
C PHE A 33 -28.08 -2.28 7.46
N ALA A 34 -27.74 -3.46 6.96
CA ALA A 34 -28.60 -4.64 7.07
C ALA A 34 -28.74 -5.16 8.50
N VAL A 35 -27.65 -5.16 9.27
CA VAL A 35 -27.68 -5.69 10.66
C VAL A 35 -28.56 -4.85 11.58
N PRO A 36 -28.42 -3.52 11.70
CA PRO A 36 -29.32 -2.70 12.51
C PRO A 36 -30.79 -2.81 12.09
N LEU A 37 -31.03 -2.84 10.77
CA LEU A 37 -32.38 -2.96 10.23
C LEU A 37 -33.01 -4.31 10.57
N ALA A 38 -32.27 -5.40 10.45
CA ALA A 38 -32.74 -6.74 10.83
C ALA A 38 -33.02 -6.84 12.33
N LEU A 39 -32.14 -6.34 13.17
CA LEU A 39 -32.31 -6.30 14.62
C LEU A 39 -33.57 -5.52 15.02
N ARG A 40 -33.81 -4.38 14.38
CA ARG A 40 -35.02 -3.57 14.61
C ARG A 40 -36.29 -4.28 14.15
N ARG A 41 -36.28 -4.88 12.95
CA ARG A 41 -37.45 -5.54 12.36
C ARG A 41 -37.89 -6.78 13.13
N HIS A 42 -36.97 -7.54 13.65
CA HIS A 42 -37.26 -8.78 14.39
C HIS A 42 -37.43 -8.60 15.89
N GLY A 43 -37.60 -7.36 16.38
CA GLY A 43 -37.81 -7.09 17.79
C GLY A 43 -36.65 -7.61 18.66
N ALA A 44 -35.43 -7.38 18.22
CA ALA A 44 -34.24 -7.89 18.89
C ALA A 44 -34.26 -7.58 20.40
N ARG A 45 -33.92 -8.57 21.22
CA ARG A 45 -33.75 -8.38 22.63
C ARG A 45 -32.72 -7.27 22.89
N ARG A 46 -33.00 -6.44 23.89
CA ARG A 46 -32.25 -5.22 24.27
C ARG A 46 -30.73 -5.37 24.28
N HIS A 47 -30.22 -6.56 24.59
CA HIS A 47 -28.78 -6.83 24.69
C HIS A 47 -28.15 -7.34 23.37
N LEU A 48 -28.90 -7.79 22.38
CA LEU A 48 -28.37 -8.30 21.12
C LEU A 48 -27.48 -7.31 20.36
N PRO A 49 -27.82 -5.99 20.27
CA PRO A 49 -26.91 -5.03 19.65
C PRO A 49 -25.57 -4.92 20.36
N TRP A 50 -25.55 -4.98 21.67
CA TRP A 50 -24.32 -4.94 22.48
C TRP A 50 -23.46 -6.19 22.32
N ILE A 51 -24.09 -7.36 22.25
CA ILE A 51 -23.38 -8.61 21.93
C ILE A 51 -22.77 -8.55 20.55
N ALA A 52 -23.53 -8.09 19.54
CA ALA A 52 -23.01 -7.95 18.17
C ALA A 52 -21.83 -6.96 18.12
N ALA A 53 -21.92 -5.82 18.80
CA ALA A 53 -20.84 -4.85 18.89
C ALA A 53 -19.59 -5.45 19.58
N ALA A 54 -19.77 -6.15 20.70
CA ALA A 54 -18.67 -6.79 21.42
C ALA A 54 -17.99 -7.88 20.58
N LEU A 55 -18.75 -8.70 19.87
CA LEU A 55 -18.21 -9.71 18.97
C LEU A 55 -17.46 -9.08 17.79
N SER A 56 -18.01 -8.03 17.17
CA SER A 56 -17.36 -7.29 16.10
C SER A 56 -16.02 -6.70 16.57
N PHE A 57 -16.02 -6.08 17.75
CA PHE A 57 -14.80 -5.54 18.36
C PHE A 57 -13.76 -6.65 18.63
N ALA A 58 -14.17 -7.76 19.23
CA ALA A 58 -13.27 -8.89 19.51
C ALA A 58 -12.67 -9.47 18.24
N VAL A 59 -13.47 -9.61 17.17
CA VAL A 59 -12.99 -10.07 15.85
C VAL A 59 -12.00 -9.06 15.25
N THR A 60 -12.29 -7.76 15.31
CA THR A 60 -11.37 -6.71 14.82
C THR A 60 -10.04 -6.77 15.55
N VAL A 61 -10.03 -6.80 16.88
CA VAL A 61 -8.82 -6.94 17.70
C VAL A 61 -8.05 -8.21 17.31
N ARG A 62 -8.77 -9.33 17.13
CA ARG A 62 -8.15 -10.60 16.74
C ARG A 62 -7.47 -10.53 15.38
N PHE A 63 -8.08 -9.85 14.39
CA PHE A 63 -7.46 -9.65 13.08
C PHE A 63 -6.25 -8.72 13.14
N MET A 64 -6.34 -7.60 13.86
CA MET A 64 -5.19 -6.71 14.07
C MET A 64 -4.03 -7.41 14.77
N ASP A 65 -4.33 -8.33 15.69
CA ASP A 65 -3.32 -9.14 16.41
C ASP A 65 -2.68 -10.25 15.54
N MET A 66 -3.14 -10.42 14.30
CA MET A 66 -2.56 -11.36 13.33
C MET A 66 -1.50 -10.73 12.42
N THR A 67 -1.21 -9.44 12.56
CA THR A 67 -0.18 -8.76 11.78
C THR A 67 1.18 -9.44 11.94
N VAL A 68 1.86 -9.62 10.82
CA VAL A 68 3.18 -10.25 10.75
C VAL A 68 4.16 -9.27 10.12
N ALA A 69 5.30 -9.05 10.77
CA ALA A 69 6.37 -8.25 10.21
C ALA A 69 6.94 -8.89 8.94
N TYR A 70 7.19 -8.09 7.92
CA TYR A 70 7.67 -8.59 6.63
C TYR A 70 9.05 -9.26 6.73
N HIS A 71 10.01 -8.58 7.37
CA HIS A 71 11.40 -9.01 7.36
C HIS A 71 11.69 -10.24 8.23
N ASP A 72 11.23 -10.23 9.47
CA ASP A 72 11.55 -11.27 10.47
C ASP A 72 10.39 -12.26 10.68
N ARG A 73 9.27 -12.06 9.98
CA ARG A 73 8.05 -12.88 10.07
C ARG A 73 7.53 -13.00 11.50
N SER A 74 7.95 -12.12 12.39
CA SER A 74 7.46 -12.08 13.77
C SER A 74 6.05 -11.53 13.84
N ARG A 75 5.26 -12.05 14.78
CA ARG A 75 3.93 -11.51 15.03
C ARG A 75 4.02 -10.19 15.78
N ILE A 76 3.36 -9.18 15.26
CA ILE A 76 3.25 -7.86 15.87
C ILE A 76 1.88 -7.75 16.53
N ARG A 77 1.86 -7.55 17.87
CA ARG A 77 0.62 -7.43 18.62
C ARG A 77 0.09 -6.00 18.55
N ILE A 78 -1.26 -5.86 18.60
CA ILE A 78 -1.94 -4.57 18.52
C ILE A 78 -1.47 -3.56 19.60
N TYR A 79 -1.04 -4.04 20.76
CA TYR A 79 -0.56 -3.18 21.86
C TYR A 79 0.94 -2.84 21.77
N GLN A 80 1.67 -3.35 20.80
CA GLN A 80 3.09 -3.04 20.62
C GLN A 80 3.27 -1.78 19.76
N ALA A 81 4.12 -0.85 20.18
CA ALA A 81 4.39 0.39 19.44
C ALA A 81 4.81 0.12 17.98
N ARG A 82 5.58 -0.94 17.73
CA ARG A 82 6.00 -1.36 16.38
C ARG A 82 4.85 -1.71 15.42
N HIS A 83 3.61 -1.88 15.93
CA HIS A 83 2.43 -2.04 15.08
C HIS A 83 2.06 -0.74 14.37
N TYR A 84 2.43 0.40 14.95
CA TYR A 84 2.03 1.74 14.51
C TYR A 84 3.20 2.56 13.96
N THR A 85 4.41 2.04 14.04
CA THR A 85 5.63 2.73 13.60
C THR A 85 6.38 1.91 12.57
N LYS A 86 7.02 2.57 11.62
CA LYS A 86 7.96 1.92 10.72
C LYS A 86 9.23 1.53 11.46
N PRO A 87 9.89 0.40 11.11
CA PRO A 87 11.14 -0.03 11.76
C PRO A 87 12.37 0.76 11.30
N TYR A 88 12.18 1.79 10.49
CA TYR A 88 13.25 2.63 9.93
C TYR A 88 12.82 4.10 9.87
N ASP A 89 13.79 5.02 9.68
CA ASP A 89 13.50 6.44 9.49
C ASP A 89 12.83 6.68 8.12
N THR A 90 11.66 7.28 8.13
CA THR A 90 10.92 7.63 6.91
C THR A 90 11.34 8.98 6.32
N GLY A 91 12.15 9.77 7.04
CA GLY A 91 12.61 11.08 6.60
C GLY A 91 13.30 11.06 5.22
N PRO A 92 14.26 10.15 4.95
CA PRO A 92 14.87 10.01 3.64
C PRO A 92 13.87 9.72 2.52
N VAL A 93 12.84 8.92 2.79
CA VAL A 93 11.79 8.61 1.82
C VAL A 93 11.01 9.86 1.44
N TRP A 94 10.60 10.66 2.43
CA TRP A 94 9.88 11.91 2.17
C TRP A 94 10.73 12.94 1.44
N ARG A 95 12.02 13.03 1.75
CA ARG A 95 12.95 13.89 0.98
C ARG A 95 13.08 13.44 -0.47
N ALA A 96 13.17 12.12 -0.72
CA ALA A 96 13.21 11.57 -2.07
C ALA A 96 11.92 11.87 -2.84
N ILE A 97 10.74 11.72 -2.23
CA ILE A 97 9.44 12.09 -2.82
C ILE A 97 9.40 13.58 -3.18
N ALA A 98 9.87 14.45 -2.26
CA ALA A 98 9.88 15.90 -2.45
C ALA A 98 10.88 16.35 -3.56
N ALA A 99 11.93 15.58 -3.80
CA ALA A 99 12.91 15.86 -4.86
C ALA A 99 12.37 15.56 -6.26
N ILE A 100 11.28 14.79 -6.39
CA ILE A 100 10.70 14.45 -7.70
C ILE A 100 9.79 15.60 -8.16
N PRO A 101 10.07 16.29 -9.28
CA PRO A 101 9.18 17.32 -9.83
C PRO A 101 7.76 16.79 -10.05
N ARG A 102 6.76 17.64 -9.84
CA ARG A 102 5.35 17.22 -9.88
C ARG A 102 4.92 16.68 -11.24
N GLU A 103 5.45 17.24 -12.31
CA GLU A 103 5.12 16.91 -13.69
C GLU A 103 5.93 15.70 -14.23
N ALA A 104 6.96 15.28 -13.49
CA ALA A 104 7.82 14.19 -13.92
C ALA A 104 7.09 12.85 -13.85
N ALA A 105 7.26 12.03 -14.89
CA ALA A 105 6.83 10.64 -14.86
C ALA A 105 7.70 9.84 -13.89
N VAL A 106 7.07 9.05 -13.03
CA VAL A 106 7.76 8.31 -11.97
C VAL A 106 7.35 6.85 -11.92
N SER A 107 8.32 5.97 -11.74
CA SER A 107 8.11 4.58 -11.34
C SER A 107 8.49 4.45 -9.86
N ALA A 108 7.60 3.89 -9.04
CA ALA A 108 7.85 3.79 -7.61
C ALA A 108 7.43 2.43 -7.06
N GLN A 109 8.12 2.00 -6.02
CA GLN A 109 7.75 0.80 -5.29
C GLN A 109 6.39 0.95 -4.64
N SER A 110 5.62 -0.13 -4.56
CA SER A 110 4.21 -0.15 -4.16
C SER A 110 3.83 0.73 -2.96
N PRO A 111 4.59 0.73 -1.84
CA PRO A 111 4.24 1.54 -0.67
C PRO A 111 4.22 3.06 -0.91
N VAL A 112 4.91 3.54 -1.96
CA VAL A 112 5.05 4.99 -2.26
C VAL A 112 4.07 5.45 -3.33
N VAL A 113 3.57 4.55 -4.18
CA VAL A 113 2.65 4.88 -5.27
C VAL A 113 1.45 5.73 -4.83
N PRO A 114 0.78 5.45 -3.70
CA PRO A 114 -0.34 6.29 -3.24
C PRO A 114 0.05 7.76 -2.95
N HIS A 115 1.29 8.00 -2.50
CA HIS A 115 1.80 9.34 -2.22
C HIS A 115 2.14 10.14 -3.48
N LEU A 116 2.20 9.46 -4.63
CA LEU A 116 2.50 10.03 -5.94
C LEU A 116 1.27 10.08 -6.85
N ALA A 117 0.10 9.60 -6.40
CA ALA A 117 -1.09 9.32 -7.21
C ALA A 117 -1.72 10.56 -7.89
N LEU A 118 -1.39 11.79 -7.45
CA LEU A 118 -1.89 13.03 -8.05
C LEU A 118 -1.04 13.56 -9.21
N ARG A 119 -0.21 12.70 -9.81
CA ARG A 119 0.63 12.97 -10.99
C ARG A 119 0.01 12.35 -12.23
N ASP A 120 0.28 12.91 -13.39
CA ASP A 120 -0.25 12.42 -14.66
C ASP A 120 0.28 11.03 -15.03
N LYS A 121 1.54 10.75 -14.65
CA LYS A 121 2.21 9.48 -14.97
C LYS A 121 2.90 8.89 -13.74
N VAL A 122 2.26 7.88 -13.18
CA VAL A 122 2.82 7.07 -12.11
C VAL A 122 2.78 5.61 -12.51
N TYR A 123 3.89 4.93 -12.36
CA TYR A 123 4.03 3.49 -12.63
C TYR A 123 4.41 2.77 -11.34
N GLN A 124 3.85 1.60 -11.15
CA GLN A 124 4.31 0.71 -10.10
C GLN A 124 5.56 -0.04 -10.58
N PHE A 125 6.66 0.08 -9.85
CA PHE A 125 7.88 -0.69 -10.12
C PHE A 125 7.56 -2.21 -10.10
N PRO A 126 8.03 -3.02 -11.07
CA PRO A 126 9.13 -2.77 -12.02
C PRO A 126 8.75 -2.13 -13.36
N ILE A 127 7.54 -1.63 -13.52
CA ILE A 127 7.11 -0.99 -14.76
C ILE A 127 7.76 0.39 -14.86
N VAL A 128 8.84 0.54 -15.66
CA VAL A 128 9.58 1.80 -15.76
C VAL A 128 9.12 2.65 -16.94
N ARG A 129 8.85 2.05 -18.11
CA ARG A 129 8.40 2.75 -19.34
C ARG A 129 9.17 4.05 -19.62
N ASP A 130 8.45 5.18 -19.73
CA ASP A 130 8.97 6.52 -19.97
C ASP A 130 9.22 7.31 -18.66
N ALA A 131 9.27 6.64 -17.51
CA ALA A 131 9.57 7.26 -16.23
C ALA A 131 10.91 8.02 -16.29
N GLU A 132 10.90 9.20 -15.72
CA GLU A 132 12.08 10.06 -15.55
C GLU A 132 12.78 9.81 -14.23
N TYR A 133 12.02 9.32 -13.26
CA TYR A 133 12.49 8.94 -11.93
C TYR A 133 12.07 7.52 -11.58
N VAL A 134 12.93 6.83 -10.82
CA VAL A 134 12.61 5.56 -10.17
C VAL A 134 12.89 5.70 -8.68
N LEU A 135 11.87 5.46 -7.85
CA LEU A 135 11.99 5.49 -6.40
C LEU A 135 11.86 4.09 -5.80
N LEU A 136 12.92 3.63 -5.18
CA LEU A 136 13.05 2.31 -4.57
C LEU A 136 13.17 2.43 -3.06
N LEU A 137 12.57 1.50 -2.33
CA LEU A 137 12.57 1.41 -0.87
C LEU A 137 13.16 0.06 -0.43
N PRO A 138 14.46 -0.04 -0.18
CA PRO A 138 15.11 -1.32 0.15
C PRO A 138 14.57 -1.98 1.42
N MET A 139 14.00 -1.20 2.34
CA MET A 139 13.44 -1.68 3.62
C MET A 139 11.98 -2.13 3.52
N GLU A 140 11.34 -1.99 2.36
CA GLU A 140 9.94 -2.36 2.16
C GLU A 140 9.78 -3.66 1.36
N GLU A 141 8.59 -4.25 1.44
CA GLU A 141 8.23 -5.43 0.66
C GLU A 141 8.35 -5.15 -0.85
N PRO A 142 9.03 -6.03 -1.61
CA PRO A 142 9.31 -5.79 -3.03
C PRO A 142 8.12 -6.01 -3.97
N TYR A 143 6.90 -6.15 -3.45
CA TYR A 143 5.70 -6.38 -4.26
C TYR A 143 5.63 -5.44 -5.49
N PRO A 144 5.30 -5.96 -6.70
CA PRO A 144 4.77 -7.30 -7.01
C PRO A 144 5.83 -8.39 -7.24
N LEU A 145 7.11 -8.07 -7.15
CA LEU A 145 8.19 -9.02 -7.33
C LEU A 145 8.45 -9.82 -6.06
N ASP A 146 9.05 -10.99 -6.20
CA ASP A 146 9.72 -11.64 -5.09
C ASP A 146 11.08 -10.99 -4.79
N THR A 147 11.70 -11.37 -3.68
CA THR A 147 12.97 -10.77 -3.24
C THR A 147 14.12 -10.99 -4.23
N VAL A 148 14.15 -12.13 -4.93
CA VAL A 148 15.22 -12.47 -5.88
C VAL A 148 15.06 -11.64 -7.15
N ALA A 149 13.87 -11.64 -7.73
CA ALA A 149 13.55 -10.85 -8.92
C ALA A 149 13.72 -9.35 -8.67
N TYR A 150 13.33 -8.86 -7.49
CA TYR A 150 13.52 -7.46 -7.10
C TYR A 150 15.00 -7.07 -7.07
N LYS A 151 15.84 -7.87 -6.40
CA LYS A 151 17.28 -7.59 -6.34
C LYS A 151 17.93 -7.60 -7.71
N ALA A 152 17.53 -8.52 -8.58
CA ALA A 152 18.04 -8.59 -9.94
C ALA A 152 17.66 -7.35 -10.76
N GLU A 153 16.39 -6.91 -10.65
CA GLU A 153 15.91 -5.73 -11.39
C GLU A 153 16.53 -4.42 -10.86
N VAL A 154 16.71 -4.30 -9.53
CA VAL A 154 17.43 -3.17 -8.94
C VAL A 154 18.87 -3.13 -9.38
N ALA A 155 19.59 -4.26 -9.36
CA ALA A 155 20.97 -4.34 -9.85
C ALA A 155 21.06 -3.90 -11.32
N ARG A 156 20.18 -4.41 -12.17
CA ARG A 156 20.09 -4.03 -13.60
C ARG A 156 19.94 -2.51 -13.78
N LEU A 157 19.07 -1.87 -12.97
CA LEU A 157 18.87 -0.42 -13.04
C LEU A 157 20.08 0.37 -12.53
N LEU A 158 20.74 -0.11 -11.48
CA LEU A 158 21.91 0.55 -10.90
C LEU A 158 23.15 0.45 -11.82
N ASP A 159 23.25 -0.60 -12.61
CA ASP A 159 24.32 -0.83 -13.59
C ASP A 159 24.04 -0.13 -14.94
N ASP A 160 22.80 0.30 -15.18
CA ASP A 160 22.43 0.99 -16.41
C ASP A 160 22.97 2.44 -16.42
N PRO A 161 23.88 2.79 -17.37
CA PRO A 161 24.43 4.14 -17.47
C PRO A 161 23.39 5.21 -17.81
N GLY A 162 22.20 4.82 -18.24
CA GLY A 162 21.06 5.72 -18.50
C GLY A 162 20.46 6.33 -17.24
N TRP A 163 20.87 5.88 -16.05
CA TRP A 163 20.38 6.39 -14.77
C TRP A 163 21.47 7.05 -13.93
N THR A 164 21.08 8.05 -13.15
CA THR A 164 21.93 8.71 -12.15
C THR A 164 21.27 8.60 -10.81
N ARG A 165 22.02 8.25 -9.77
CA ARG A 165 21.55 8.25 -8.39
C ARG A 165 21.50 9.69 -7.88
N GLU A 166 20.32 10.16 -7.48
CA GLU A 166 20.14 11.50 -6.87
C GLU A 166 20.06 11.43 -5.35
N VAL A 167 19.44 10.39 -4.82
CA VAL A 167 19.37 10.10 -3.39
C VAL A 167 19.72 8.65 -3.19
N GLU A 168 20.61 8.38 -2.25
CA GLU A 168 20.95 7.03 -1.81
C GLU A 168 21.07 7.00 -0.30
N SER A 169 20.20 6.25 0.34
CA SER A 169 20.24 5.92 1.76
C SER A 169 19.83 4.47 1.95
N GLY A 170 20.00 3.95 3.17
CA GLY A 170 19.51 2.59 3.49
C GLY A 170 18.00 2.43 3.31
N GLU A 171 17.25 3.54 3.36
CA GLU A 171 15.79 3.58 3.34
C GLU A 171 15.20 3.93 1.98
N ALA A 172 15.93 4.74 1.15
CA ALA A 172 15.44 5.20 -0.15
C ALA A 172 16.56 5.34 -1.18
N VAL A 173 16.30 4.91 -2.41
CA VAL A 173 17.15 5.13 -3.58
C VAL A 173 16.31 5.83 -4.64
N LEU A 174 16.71 7.04 -5.01
CA LEU A 174 16.09 7.81 -6.09
C LEU A 174 17.04 7.85 -7.29
N LEU A 175 16.57 7.29 -8.40
CA LEU A 175 17.27 7.32 -9.69
C LEU A 175 16.60 8.33 -10.60
N ARG A 176 17.40 9.09 -11.36
CA ARG A 176 16.94 9.99 -12.42
C ARG A 176 17.49 9.52 -13.76
N ARG A 177 16.65 9.53 -14.79
CA ARG A 177 17.04 9.22 -16.16
C ARG A 177 17.94 10.31 -16.73
N ARG A 178 19.09 9.94 -17.27
CA ARG A 178 20.01 10.86 -17.96
C ARG A 178 19.41 11.32 -19.31
N GLY A 179 19.71 12.57 -19.68
CA GLY A 179 19.39 13.10 -21.03
C GLY A 179 18.01 13.75 -21.17
N LYS A 180 17.15 13.75 -20.16
CA LYS A 180 15.94 14.56 -20.14
C LYS A 180 16.18 15.83 -19.33
N VAL A 181 16.39 16.97 -20.02
CA VAL A 181 16.47 18.28 -19.34
C VAL A 181 15.05 18.63 -18.92
N LEU A 182 14.75 18.52 -17.64
CA LEU A 182 13.51 19.05 -17.07
C LEU A 182 13.57 20.58 -17.16
N LYS A 183 12.52 21.22 -17.71
CA LYS A 183 12.30 22.63 -17.45
C LYS A 183 12.22 22.83 -15.94
N PRO A 184 12.92 23.84 -15.35
CA PRO A 184 12.75 24.18 -13.96
C PRO A 184 11.27 24.39 -13.67
N ALA A 185 10.77 23.82 -12.59
CA ALA A 185 9.41 24.09 -12.14
C ALA A 185 9.27 25.61 -12.00
N GLU A 186 8.34 26.21 -12.74
CA GLU A 186 7.95 27.60 -12.53
C GLU A 186 7.46 27.72 -11.10
N ALA A 187 8.13 28.54 -10.31
CA ALA A 187 7.71 28.81 -8.94
C ALA A 187 6.25 29.31 -8.99
N PRO A 188 5.35 28.84 -8.12
CA PRO A 188 4.00 29.35 -8.05
C PRO A 188 4.10 30.85 -7.85
N GLY A 189 3.55 31.61 -8.81
CA GLY A 189 3.47 33.07 -8.73
C GLY A 189 2.75 33.50 -7.46
N PRO A 190 3.03 34.71 -6.97
CA PRO A 190 2.52 35.23 -5.72
C PRO A 190 0.99 35.32 -5.66
#